data_ce39d8daa9059ddec905acdbea4228a0
#
_entry.id   ce39d8daa9059ddec905acdbea4228a0
#
_cell.length_a   1.000
_cell.length_b   1.000
_cell.length_c   1.000
_cell.angle_alpha   90.00
_cell.angle_beta   90.00
_cell.angle_gamma   90.00
#
_symmetry.space_group_name_H-M   'P 1'
#
loop_
_entity.id
_entity.type
_entity.pdbx_description
1 polymer ?
#
loop_
_entity_poly.entity_id
_entity_poly.type
_entity_poly.pdbx_seq_one_letter_code
_entity_poly.pdbx_strand_id
1 'polypeptide(L)'
;MIRVFIDPQLLIFKMSGHSEFGPVGSDIVCAAATMLASTLVHNMTTRLDESQILERELNSGHAVLKVMPIRRKMRDECRVLFAATLEGFELLAKRYPEHVIID
;
A
#
# COMPACT_ATOMS: atom_id res chain seq x y z
N MET A 1 -6.11 -12.01 8.64
CA MET A 1 -4.70 -11.81 8.22
C MET A 1 -4.64 -10.89 7.02
N ILE A 2 -3.93 -9.80 7.14
CA ILE A 2 -3.65 -8.92 6.00
C ILE A 2 -2.37 -9.40 5.34
N ARG A 3 -2.43 -9.60 4.02
CA ARG A 3 -1.27 -9.95 3.21
C ARG A 3 -0.90 -8.76 2.35
N VAL A 4 0.38 -8.39 2.36
CA VAL A 4 0.90 -7.21 1.66
C VAL A 4 2.04 -7.60 0.74
N PHE A 5 2.01 -7.12 -0.49
CA PHE A 5 3.11 -7.23 -1.44
C PHE A 5 3.41 -5.83 -1.97
N ILE A 6 4.65 -5.39 -1.84
CA ILE A 6 5.12 -4.13 -2.42
C ILE A 6 6.46 -4.37 -3.11
N ASP A 7 6.55 -3.96 -4.37
CA ASP A 7 7.81 -3.95 -5.11
C ASP A 7 8.13 -2.50 -5.50
N PRO A 8 9.06 -1.84 -4.78
CA PRO A 8 9.41 -0.45 -5.07
C PRO A 8 10.10 -0.26 -6.43
N GLN A 9 10.72 -1.28 -7.00
CA GLN A 9 11.36 -1.19 -8.30
C GLN A 9 10.35 -1.25 -9.44
N LEU A 10 9.38 -2.15 -9.32
CA LEU A 10 8.32 -2.31 -10.33
C LEU A 10 7.13 -1.40 -10.08
N LEU A 11 7.09 -0.72 -8.94
CA LEU A 11 6.01 0.18 -8.53
C LEU A 11 4.67 -0.55 -8.49
N ILE A 12 4.64 -1.68 -7.78
CA ILE A 12 3.46 -2.50 -7.58
C ILE A 12 3.18 -2.61 -6.08
N PHE A 13 1.92 -2.40 -5.72
CA PHE A 13 1.43 -2.60 -4.36
C PHE A 13 0.13 -3.40 -4.41
N LYS A 14 0.05 -4.42 -3.55
CA LYS A 14 -1.16 -5.22 -3.38
C LYS A 14 -1.38 -5.49 -1.90
N MET A 15 -2.63 -5.42 -1.46
CA MET A 15 -3.01 -5.74 -0.10
C MET A 15 -4.34 -6.48 -0.13
N SER A 16 -4.45 -7.55 0.65
CA SER A 16 -5.69 -8.33 0.73
C SER A 16 -5.92 -8.86 2.13
N GLY A 17 -7.20 -9.10 2.46
CA GLY A 17 -7.63 -9.67 3.72
C GLY A 17 -7.96 -8.64 4.78
N HIS A 18 -8.32 -9.14 5.95
CA HIS A 18 -8.63 -8.35 7.13
C HIS A 18 -7.72 -8.80 8.27
N SER A 19 -7.35 -7.88 9.16
CA SER A 19 -6.41 -8.17 10.25
C SER A 19 -6.99 -9.14 11.28
N GLU A 20 -8.31 -9.11 11.47
CA GLU A 20 -9.02 -9.88 12.48
C GLU A 20 -8.49 -9.61 13.90
N PHE A 21 -7.94 -8.42 14.12
CA PHE A 21 -7.47 -7.97 15.43
C PHE A 21 -8.63 -7.56 16.31
N GLY A 22 -9.69 -7.00 15.74
CA GLY A 22 -10.89 -6.54 16.43
C GLY A 22 -12.11 -6.52 15.51
N PRO A 23 -13.27 -6.10 16.03
CA PRO A 23 -14.47 -6.00 15.22
C PRO A 23 -14.33 -5.00 14.10
N VAL A 24 -15.07 -5.21 13.00
CA VAL A 24 -15.15 -4.27 11.89
C VAL A 24 -15.54 -2.89 12.42
N GLY A 25 -14.79 -1.85 12.00
CA GLY A 25 -15.03 -0.47 12.43
C GLY A 25 -14.25 -0.05 13.67
N SER A 26 -13.68 -0.99 14.42
CA SER A 26 -12.86 -0.69 15.60
C SER A 26 -11.50 -1.41 15.58
N ASP A 27 -11.16 -2.04 14.47
CA ASP A 27 -9.89 -2.76 14.32
C ASP A 27 -8.76 -1.77 14.01
N ILE A 28 -7.88 -1.53 15.00
CA ILE A 28 -6.79 -0.56 14.87
C ILE A 28 -5.73 -1.00 13.87
N VAL A 29 -5.57 -2.31 13.67
CA VAL A 29 -4.59 -2.83 12.71
C VAL A 29 -5.10 -2.62 11.29
N CYS A 30 -6.39 -2.87 11.03
CA CYS A 30 -7.02 -2.55 9.76
C CYS A 30 -6.95 -1.06 9.46
N ALA A 31 -7.21 -0.21 10.47
CA ALA A 31 -7.14 1.24 10.32
C ALA A 31 -5.72 1.69 9.92
N ALA A 32 -4.70 1.15 10.59
CA ALA A 32 -3.31 1.47 10.28
C ALA A 32 -2.94 1.04 8.86
N ALA A 33 -3.26 -0.19 8.49
CA ALA A 33 -2.99 -0.71 7.14
C ALA A 33 -3.71 0.10 6.07
N THR A 34 -4.97 0.44 6.31
CA THR A 34 -5.78 1.24 5.39
C THR A 34 -5.17 2.62 5.19
N MET A 35 -4.69 3.26 6.26
CA MET A 35 -4.08 4.58 6.14
C MET A 35 -2.77 4.54 5.36
N LEU A 36 -1.95 3.51 5.56
CA LEU A 36 -0.73 3.32 4.76
C LEU A 36 -1.06 3.16 3.27
N ALA A 37 -2.03 2.30 2.95
CA ALA A 37 -2.47 2.08 1.58
C ALA A 37 -3.08 3.34 0.96
N SER A 38 -3.96 4.01 1.69
CA SER A 38 -4.65 5.22 1.22
C SER A 38 -3.65 6.35 0.96
N THR A 39 -2.65 6.50 1.80
CA THR A 39 -1.61 7.52 1.64
C THR A 39 -0.81 7.29 0.37
N LEU A 40 -0.43 6.04 0.08
CA LEU A 40 0.28 5.72 -1.14
C LEU A 40 -0.58 5.98 -2.38
N VAL A 41 -1.82 5.51 -2.37
CA VAL A 41 -2.77 5.73 -3.48
C VAL A 41 -2.98 7.22 -3.71
N HIS A 42 -3.17 7.99 -2.65
CA HIS A 42 -3.34 9.45 -2.73
C HIS A 42 -2.12 10.12 -3.37
N ASN A 43 -0.91 9.75 -2.93
CA ASN A 43 0.32 10.31 -3.47
C ASN A 43 0.47 10.04 -4.97
N MET A 44 0.16 8.83 -5.40
CA MET A 44 0.23 8.51 -6.83
C MET A 44 -0.84 9.26 -7.62
N THR A 45 -2.05 9.35 -7.09
CA THR A 45 -3.17 10.04 -7.74
C THR A 45 -2.89 11.52 -7.93
N THR A 46 -2.22 12.17 -6.98
CA THR A 46 -1.93 13.61 -7.05
C THR A 46 -0.68 13.94 -7.86
N ARG A 47 0.25 13.01 -8.01
CA ARG A 47 1.52 13.24 -8.70
C ARG A 47 1.52 12.81 -10.16
N LEU A 48 0.68 11.84 -10.52
CA LEU A 48 0.71 11.23 -11.85
C LEU A 48 -0.55 11.54 -12.63
N ASP A 49 -0.42 11.62 -13.96
CA ASP A 49 -1.58 11.64 -14.85
C ASP A 49 -2.26 10.25 -14.82
N GLU A 50 -3.57 10.22 -15.06
CA GLU A 50 -4.33 8.96 -15.07
C GLU A 50 -3.76 7.94 -16.06
N SER A 51 -3.15 8.39 -17.16
CA SER A 51 -2.51 7.50 -18.13
C SER A 51 -1.31 6.74 -17.56
N GLN A 52 -0.73 7.21 -16.46
CA GLN A 52 0.43 6.58 -15.81
C GLN A 52 0.00 5.68 -14.64
N ILE A 53 -1.27 5.63 -14.31
CA ILE A 53 -1.82 4.75 -13.27
C ILE A 53 -2.45 3.57 -14.00
N LEU A 54 -1.78 2.42 -13.94
CA LEU A 54 -2.21 1.22 -14.68
C LEU A 54 -3.36 0.48 -13.99
N GLU A 55 -3.33 0.47 -12.67
CA GLU A 55 -4.37 -0.19 -11.87
C GLU A 55 -4.47 0.54 -10.52
N ARG A 56 -5.70 0.78 -10.08
CA ARG A 56 -5.95 1.44 -8.80
C ARG A 56 -7.28 0.96 -8.23
N GLU A 57 -7.21 0.23 -7.12
CA GLU A 57 -8.37 -0.18 -6.35
C GLU A 57 -8.08 0.01 -4.88
N LEU A 58 -9.06 0.49 -4.13
CA LEU A 58 -8.96 0.66 -2.69
C LEU A 58 -10.34 0.39 -2.09
N ASN A 59 -10.55 -0.85 -1.71
CA ASN A 59 -11.80 -1.35 -1.14
C ASN A 59 -11.54 -2.01 0.20
N SER A 60 -12.60 -2.24 0.98
CA SER A 60 -12.48 -2.99 2.21
C SER A 60 -11.91 -4.38 1.92
N GLY A 61 -10.78 -4.71 2.56
CA GLY A 61 -10.13 -6.00 2.40
C GLY A 61 -9.36 -6.21 1.10
N HIS A 62 -9.25 -5.17 0.25
CA HIS A 62 -8.53 -5.30 -1.01
C HIS A 62 -8.03 -3.96 -1.53
N ALA A 63 -6.74 -3.92 -1.86
CA ALA A 63 -6.13 -2.76 -2.50
C ALA A 63 -5.11 -3.21 -3.55
N VAL A 64 -5.07 -2.51 -4.67
CA VAL A 64 -4.09 -2.72 -5.73
C VAL A 64 -3.69 -1.37 -6.28
N LEU A 65 -2.40 -1.19 -6.50
CA LEU A 65 -1.86 0.01 -7.14
C LEU A 65 -0.68 -0.39 -8.01
N LYS A 66 -0.76 -0.06 -9.30
CA LYS A 66 0.33 -0.23 -10.24
C LYS A 66 0.48 1.06 -11.02
N VAL A 67 1.68 1.62 -11.06
CA VAL A 67 1.94 2.86 -11.75
C VAL A 67 3.15 2.74 -12.66
N MET A 68 3.17 3.55 -13.73
CA MET A 68 4.26 3.59 -14.69
C MET A 68 4.58 5.05 -15.01
N PRO A 69 5.33 5.74 -14.14
CA PRO A 69 5.75 7.11 -14.41
C PRO A 69 6.67 7.19 -15.64
N ILE A 70 6.44 8.18 -16.49
CA ILE A 70 7.21 8.31 -17.72
C ILE A 70 8.55 8.99 -17.46
N ARG A 71 8.55 10.06 -16.64
CA ARG A 71 9.76 10.82 -16.36
C ARG A 71 10.62 10.12 -15.33
N ARG A 72 11.93 10.06 -15.58
CA ARG A 72 12.89 9.41 -14.68
C ARG A 72 12.84 9.97 -13.26
N LYS A 73 12.81 11.30 -13.12
CA LYS A 73 12.77 11.95 -11.82
C LYS A 73 11.52 11.54 -11.03
N MET A 74 10.37 11.55 -11.70
CA MET A 74 9.12 11.12 -11.06
C MET A 74 9.16 9.64 -10.70
N ARG A 75 9.76 8.81 -11.54
CA ARG A 75 9.93 7.38 -11.25
C ARG A 75 10.76 7.16 -9.98
N ASP A 76 11.85 7.91 -9.84
CA ASP A 76 12.72 7.82 -8.67
C ASP A 76 11.97 8.28 -7.41
N GLU A 77 11.19 9.35 -7.50
CA GLU A 77 10.35 9.82 -6.38
C GLU A 77 9.30 8.79 -5.99
N CYS A 78 8.65 8.16 -6.97
CA CYS A 78 7.67 7.10 -6.71
C CYS A 78 8.31 5.89 -6.02
N ARG A 79 9.52 5.51 -6.42
CA ARG A 79 10.25 4.42 -5.77
C ARG A 79 10.50 4.70 -4.31
N VAL A 80 10.87 5.92 -3.95
CA VAL A 80 11.05 6.34 -2.56
C VAL A 80 9.74 6.22 -1.78
N LEU A 81 8.63 6.68 -2.37
CA LEU A 81 7.33 6.62 -1.72
C LEU A 81 6.84 5.18 -1.51
N PHE A 82 7.05 4.32 -2.50
CA PHE A 82 6.73 2.90 -2.37
C PHE A 82 7.62 2.23 -1.30
N ALA A 83 8.91 2.53 -1.29
CA ALA A 83 9.83 1.99 -0.29
C ALA A 83 9.47 2.44 1.13
N ALA A 84 9.12 3.70 1.31
CA ALA A 84 8.68 4.22 2.60
C ALA A 84 7.39 3.54 3.07
N THR A 85 6.46 3.29 2.14
CA THR A 85 5.22 2.57 2.46
C THR A 85 5.51 1.13 2.87
N LEU A 86 6.42 0.46 2.18
CA LEU A 86 6.86 -0.88 2.56
C LEU A 86 7.43 -0.89 3.98
N GLU A 87 8.27 0.07 4.32
CA GLU A 87 8.81 0.19 5.67
C GLU A 87 7.69 0.36 6.71
N GLY A 88 6.66 1.13 6.39
CA GLY A 88 5.49 1.29 7.26
C GLY A 88 4.78 -0.04 7.50
N PHE A 89 4.56 -0.83 6.46
CA PHE A 89 3.96 -2.15 6.60
C PHE A 89 4.88 -3.13 7.35
N GLU A 90 6.19 -3.05 7.15
CA GLU A 90 7.16 -3.87 7.90
C GLU A 90 7.09 -3.55 9.40
N LEU A 91 6.98 -2.28 9.77
CA LEU A 91 6.79 -1.88 11.16
C LEU A 91 5.47 -2.42 11.72
N LEU A 92 4.40 -2.34 10.93
CA LEU A 92 3.10 -2.87 11.33
C LEU A 92 3.14 -4.38 11.52
N ALA A 93 3.76 -5.10 10.59
CA ALA A 93 3.91 -6.57 10.68
C ALA A 93 4.77 -6.98 11.86
N LYS A 94 5.80 -6.20 12.19
CA LYS A 94 6.65 -6.45 13.34
C LYS A 94 5.87 -6.33 14.66
N ARG A 95 4.97 -5.36 14.74
CA ARG A 95 4.16 -5.13 15.93
C ARG A 95 2.99 -6.12 16.03
N TYR A 96 2.41 -6.52 14.91
CA TYR A 96 1.26 -7.42 14.87
C TYR A 96 1.53 -8.60 13.93
N PRO A 97 2.53 -9.45 14.25
CA PRO A 97 2.97 -10.51 13.31
C PRO A 97 1.91 -11.58 13.04
N GLU A 98 0.90 -11.71 13.91
CA GLU A 98 -0.19 -12.68 13.74
C GLU A 98 -1.34 -12.11 12.90
N HIS A 99 -1.26 -10.83 12.52
CA HIS A 99 -2.35 -10.14 11.82
C HIS A 99 -1.93 -9.53 10.49
N VAL A 100 -0.64 -9.35 10.27
CA VAL A 100 -0.08 -8.75 9.04
C VAL A 100 1.14 -9.54 8.60
N ILE A 101 1.16 -9.91 7.32
CA ILE A 101 2.30 -10.60 6.72
C ILE A 101 2.72 -9.89 5.43
N ILE A 102 4.03 -9.77 5.24
CA ILE A 102 4.61 -9.23 4.02
C ILE A 102 5.03 -10.40 3.13
N ASP A 103 4.50 -10.43 1.94
CA ASP A 103 4.83 -11.48 0.95
C ASP A 103 6.15 -11.22 0.23
#